data_c0e02e0979a2a45f3f84b8488514e4c3
#
_entry.id   c0e02e0979a2a45f3f84b8488514e4c3
#
_cell.length_a   1.000
_cell.length_b   1.000
_cell.length_c   1.000
_cell.angle_alpha   90.00
_cell.angle_beta   90.00
_cell.angle_gamma   90.00
#
_symmetry.space_group_name_H-M   'P 1'
#
loop_
_entity.id
_entity.type
_entity.pdbx_description
1 polymer ?
#
loop_
_entity_poly.entity_id
_entity_poly.type
_entity_poly.pdbx_seq_one_letter_code
_entity_poly.pdbx_strand_id
1 'polypeptide(L)'
;MFSIDFDKNLIRGVNLVDIELLNPHEKVIEKKKTSLVKFIKSYDDYYIISSIVCCHKSMLIIDGHHRYFALKELGFKKVPVTLIDYSHKSIRTGKLNSIDKEQIIKMGRSNELMEPKSTEHAVYCNITKKWQPIILLSSMFKIETKDIL
;
A
#
# COMPACT_ATOMS: atom_id res chain seq x y z
N MET A 1 16.09 -5.92 2.26
CA MET A 1 16.09 -7.14 1.43
C MET A 1 14.68 -7.65 1.26
N PHE A 2 14.33 -8.08 0.06
CA PHE A 2 13.01 -8.63 -0.23
C PHE A 2 13.06 -10.15 -0.30
N SER A 3 11.98 -10.81 0.10
CA SER A 3 11.88 -12.27 0.10
C SER A 3 11.58 -12.85 -1.29
N ILE A 4 11.35 -12.00 -2.28
CA ILE A 4 11.10 -12.40 -3.66
C ILE A 4 12.06 -11.68 -4.59
N ASP A 5 12.26 -12.23 -5.80
CA ASP A 5 13.08 -11.60 -6.83
C ASP A 5 12.18 -10.99 -7.89
N PHE A 6 12.38 -9.73 -8.18
CA PHE A 6 11.59 -8.96 -9.13
C PHE A 6 12.49 -7.97 -9.89
N ASP A 7 11.96 -7.37 -10.95
CA ASP A 7 12.67 -6.37 -11.75
C ASP A 7 13.03 -5.16 -10.88
N LYS A 8 14.31 -4.76 -10.88
CA LYS A 8 14.81 -3.64 -10.08
C LYS A 8 14.13 -2.31 -10.42
N ASN A 9 13.63 -2.15 -11.64
CA ASN A 9 12.95 -0.94 -12.08
C ASN A 9 11.53 -0.82 -11.52
N LEU A 10 11.02 -1.87 -10.90
CA LEU A 10 9.67 -1.87 -10.33
C LEU A 10 9.53 -0.90 -9.18
N ILE A 11 10.51 -0.86 -8.28
CA ILE A 11 10.49 0.04 -7.11
C ILE A 11 11.08 1.40 -7.52
N ARG A 12 10.29 2.46 -7.34
CA ARG A 12 10.69 3.83 -7.69
C ARG A 12 11.05 4.68 -6.48
N GLY A 13 10.81 4.19 -5.29
CA GLY A 13 11.20 4.88 -4.07
C GLY A 13 10.56 4.25 -2.85
N VAL A 14 11.18 4.47 -1.68
CA VAL A 14 10.66 4.04 -0.38
C VAL A 14 10.88 5.22 0.57
N ASN A 15 9.82 5.96 0.90
CA ASN A 15 9.91 7.23 1.59
C ASN A 15 8.73 7.49 2.52
N LEU A 16 8.89 8.47 3.41
CA LEU A 16 7.76 9.08 4.11
C LEU A 16 7.13 10.09 3.16
N VAL A 17 5.81 10.02 3.01
CA VAL A 17 5.05 10.84 2.07
C VAL A 17 3.85 11.44 2.81
N ASP A 18 3.44 12.66 2.45
CA ASP A 18 2.24 13.28 3.00
C ASP A 18 1.03 12.40 2.72
N ILE A 19 0.29 12.06 3.78
CA ILE A 19 -0.88 11.18 3.66
C ILE A 19 -1.94 11.75 2.72
N GLU A 20 -2.03 13.08 2.64
CA GLU A 20 -3.00 13.75 1.77
C GLU A 20 -2.74 13.53 0.27
N LEU A 21 -1.54 13.10 -0.10
CA LEU A 21 -1.20 12.81 -1.49
C LEU A 21 -1.70 11.45 -1.96
N LEU A 22 -2.07 10.57 -1.05
CA LEU A 22 -2.46 9.20 -1.38
C LEU A 22 -3.92 9.13 -1.82
N ASN A 23 -4.19 8.31 -2.83
CA ASN A 23 -5.53 8.13 -3.40
C ASN A 23 -6.03 6.71 -3.13
N PRO A 24 -6.95 6.52 -2.15
CA PRO A 24 -7.54 5.20 -1.92
C PRO A 24 -8.61 4.89 -2.97
N HIS A 25 -8.82 3.60 -3.23
CA HIS A 25 -9.88 3.13 -4.13
C HIS A 25 -10.72 1.99 -3.55
N GLU A 26 -10.43 1.55 -2.33
CA GLU A 26 -11.20 0.50 -1.64
C GLU A 26 -11.69 0.97 -0.30
N LYS A 27 -12.88 0.49 0.08
CA LYS A 27 -13.39 0.61 1.45
C LYS A 27 -12.62 -0.34 2.35
N VAL A 28 -12.64 -0.07 3.66
CA VAL A 28 -12.00 -0.93 4.65
C VAL A 28 -13.03 -1.66 5.49
N ILE A 29 -12.61 -2.78 6.05
CA ILE A 29 -13.37 -3.52 7.04
C ILE A 29 -13.08 -2.87 8.39
N GLU A 30 -14.07 -2.23 9.02
CA GLU A 30 -13.89 -1.44 10.25
C GLU A 30 -13.20 -2.22 11.37
N LYS A 31 -13.56 -3.50 11.55
CA LYS A 31 -12.96 -4.35 12.56
C LYS A 31 -11.45 -4.52 12.35
N LYS A 32 -11.00 -4.67 11.10
CA LYS A 32 -9.59 -4.81 10.76
C LYS A 32 -8.85 -3.49 10.98
N LYS A 33 -9.46 -2.37 10.61
CA LYS A 33 -8.89 -1.04 10.85
C LYS A 33 -8.71 -0.79 12.34
N THR A 34 -9.74 -1.09 13.15
CA THR A 34 -9.70 -0.91 14.60
C THR A 34 -8.62 -1.74 15.24
N SER A 35 -8.48 -3.02 14.83
CA SER A 35 -7.41 -3.89 15.34
C SER A 35 -6.03 -3.35 15.00
N LEU A 36 -5.87 -2.80 13.80
CA LEU A 36 -4.61 -2.24 13.35
C LEU A 36 -4.25 -0.97 14.14
N VAL A 37 -5.24 -0.12 14.40
CA VAL A 37 -5.05 1.07 15.25
C VAL A 37 -4.52 0.68 16.63
N LYS A 38 -5.13 -0.33 17.25
CA LYS A 38 -4.69 -0.84 18.56
C LYS A 38 -3.26 -1.37 18.52
N PHE A 39 -2.92 -2.11 17.47
CA PHE A 39 -1.57 -2.65 17.30
C PHE A 39 -0.54 -1.52 17.16
N ILE A 40 -0.82 -0.54 16.32
CA ILE A 40 0.09 0.59 16.10
C ILE A 40 0.33 1.36 17.39
N LYS A 41 -0.70 1.52 18.22
CA LYS A 41 -0.61 2.23 19.52
C LYS A 41 0.08 1.44 20.61
N SER A 42 0.44 0.16 20.37
CA SER A 42 0.97 -0.70 21.44
C SER A 42 2.37 -0.33 21.92
N TYR A 43 3.08 0.53 21.19
CA TYR A 43 4.41 1.02 21.56
C TYR A 43 4.32 2.47 22.02
N ASP A 44 5.09 2.82 23.07
CA ASP A 44 4.98 4.15 23.70
C ASP A 44 5.72 5.26 22.96
N ASP A 45 6.95 4.99 22.50
CA ASP A 45 7.85 6.02 21.97
C ASP A 45 8.00 5.99 20.45
N TYR A 46 7.53 4.93 19.81
CA TYR A 46 7.72 4.73 18.39
C TYR A 46 6.60 3.88 17.81
N TYR A 47 6.55 3.87 16.48
CA TYR A 47 5.62 3.05 15.71
C TYR A 47 6.41 2.15 14.78
N ILE A 48 5.96 0.90 14.62
CA ILE A 48 6.48 -0.01 13.60
C ILE A 48 5.37 -0.21 12.58
N ILE A 49 5.61 0.24 11.35
CA ILE A 49 4.60 0.28 10.31
C ILE A 49 5.20 -0.24 9.01
N SER A 50 4.52 -1.18 8.35
CA SER A 50 4.88 -1.57 7.00
C SER A 50 4.40 -0.51 6.01
N SER A 51 5.19 -0.22 4.98
CA SER A 51 4.87 0.80 4.02
C SER A 51 3.61 0.46 3.21
N ILE A 52 2.88 1.50 2.83
CA ILE A 52 1.75 1.41 1.90
C ILE A 52 2.33 1.34 0.49
N VAL A 53 1.85 0.41 -0.33
CA VAL A 53 2.31 0.28 -1.72
C VAL A 53 1.46 1.16 -2.61
N CYS A 54 2.09 2.10 -3.31
CA CYS A 54 1.40 3.09 -4.14
C CYS A 54 1.99 3.18 -5.55
N CYS A 55 1.16 3.56 -6.51
CA CYS A 55 1.61 3.92 -7.85
C CYS A 55 2.39 5.23 -7.78
N HIS A 56 3.62 5.26 -8.33
CA HIS A 56 4.47 6.44 -8.24
C HIS A 56 3.95 7.64 -9.05
N LYS A 57 3.13 7.40 -10.08
CA LYS A 57 2.58 8.48 -10.91
C LYS A 57 1.27 9.04 -10.38
N SER A 58 0.32 8.17 -10.07
CA SER A 58 -1.03 8.58 -9.65
C SER A 58 -1.19 8.69 -8.16
N MET A 59 -0.23 8.18 -7.37
CA MET A 59 -0.32 8.06 -5.93
C MET A 59 -1.51 7.20 -5.47
N LEU A 60 -2.00 6.34 -6.37
CA LEU A 60 -3.06 5.38 -6.06
C LEU A 60 -2.52 4.35 -5.07
N ILE A 61 -3.29 4.08 -4.02
CA ILE A 61 -2.95 3.00 -3.07
C ILE A 61 -3.22 1.67 -3.75
N ILE A 62 -2.17 0.86 -3.91
CA ILE A 62 -2.26 -0.48 -4.49
C ILE A 62 -2.52 -1.52 -3.40
N ASP A 63 -1.81 -1.39 -2.28
CA ASP A 63 -2.00 -2.26 -1.11
C ASP A 63 -1.81 -1.45 0.16
N GLY A 64 -2.61 -1.75 1.18
CA GLY A 64 -2.51 -1.09 2.47
C GLY A 64 -3.61 -0.09 2.77
N HIS A 65 -4.82 -0.27 2.20
CA HIS A 65 -5.95 0.61 2.50
C HIS A 65 -6.29 0.65 3.98
N HIS A 66 -6.24 -0.51 4.67
CA HIS A 66 -6.50 -0.57 6.11
C HIS A 66 -5.46 0.24 6.88
N ARG A 67 -4.17 0.15 6.49
CA ARG A 67 -3.10 0.95 7.09
C ARG A 67 -3.32 2.44 6.85
N TYR A 68 -3.67 2.81 5.63
CA TYR A 68 -3.94 4.21 5.28
C TYR A 68 -5.01 4.81 6.19
N PHE A 69 -6.17 4.15 6.30
CA PHE A 69 -7.27 4.68 7.11
C PHE A 69 -6.96 4.64 8.62
N ALA A 70 -6.22 3.62 9.08
CA ALA A 70 -5.77 3.56 10.47
C ALA A 70 -4.82 4.71 10.82
N LEU A 71 -3.84 4.97 9.95
CA LEU A 71 -2.88 6.06 10.16
C LEU A 71 -3.55 7.43 10.08
N LYS A 72 -4.53 7.58 9.19
CA LYS A 72 -5.32 8.80 9.08
C LYS A 72 -6.12 9.04 10.36
N GLU A 73 -6.76 8.01 10.92
CA GLU A 73 -7.49 8.10 12.17
C GLU A 73 -6.57 8.49 13.33
N LEU A 74 -5.33 8.01 13.33
CA LEU A 74 -4.33 8.34 14.35
C LEU A 74 -3.73 9.73 14.20
N GLY A 75 -4.06 10.44 13.12
CA GLY A 75 -3.58 11.81 12.89
C GLY A 75 -2.21 11.92 12.26
N PHE A 76 -1.72 10.85 11.63
CA PHE A 76 -0.43 10.90 10.94
C PHE A 76 -0.48 11.87 9.77
N LYS A 77 0.49 12.77 9.68
CA LYS A 77 0.64 13.67 8.53
C LYS A 77 1.48 13.04 7.43
N LYS A 78 2.49 12.26 7.80
CA LYS A 78 3.34 11.54 6.87
C LYS A 78 3.29 10.06 7.18
N VAL A 79 3.33 9.24 6.12
CA VAL A 79 3.24 7.77 6.23
C VAL A 79 4.30 7.12 5.35
N PRO A 80 4.78 5.92 5.72
CA PRO A 80 5.75 5.21 4.90
C PRO A 80 5.10 4.65 3.65
N VAL A 81 5.72 4.86 2.50
CA VAL A 81 5.19 4.46 1.21
C VAL A 81 6.28 3.80 0.38
N THR A 82 5.95 2.69 -0.28
CA THR A 82 6.74 2.10 -1.34
C THR A 82 6.09 2.51 -2.66
N LEU A 83 6.82 3.27 -3.47
CA LEU A 83 6.35 3.72 -4.79
C LEU A 83 6.76 2.72 -5.85
N ILE A 84 5.80 2.26 -6.65
CA ILE A 84 6.05 1.27 -7.70
C ILE A 84 5.62 1.78 -9.07
N ASP A 85 6.17 1.16 -10.11
CA ASP A 85 5.68 1.34 -11.48
C ASP A 85 4.47 0.42 -11.69
N TYR A 86 3.27 0.97 -11.49
CA TYR A 86 2.03 0.21 -11.57
C TYR A 86 1.75 -0.32 -12.98
N SER A 87 2.28 0.34 -14.01
CA SER A 87 2.11 -0.11 -15.40
C SER A 87 2.98 -1.31 -15.76
N HIS A 88 3.93 -1.68 -14.89
CA HIS A 88 4.86 -2.77 -15.17
C HIS A 88 4.13 -4.10 -15.32
N LYS A 89 4.55 -4.90 -16.28
CA LYS A 89 3.95 -6.23 -16.58
C LYS A 89 4.05 -7.21 -15.40
N SER A 90 4.99 -6.99 -14.47
CA SER A 90 5.17 -7.83 -13.28
C SER A 90 4.15 -7.54 -12.19
N ILE A 91 3.25 -6.58 -12.39
CA ILE A 91 2.14 -6.28 -11.49
C ILE A 91 0.83 -6.64 -12.19
N ARG A 92 -0.02 -7.40 -11.53
CA ARG A 92 -1.34 -7.73 -12.07
C ARG A 92 -2.44 -7.50 -11.04
N THR A 93 -3.67 -7.30 -11.51
CA THR A 93 -4.87 -7.17 -10.70
C THR A 93 -5.56 -8.52 -10.61
N GLY A 94 -5.87 -8.97 -9.38
CA GLY A 94 -6.54 -10.24 -9.18
C GLY A 94 -5.74 -11.43 -9.72
N LYS A 95 -6.41 -12.55 -9.93
CA LYS A 95 -5.77 -13.78 -10.41
C LYS A 95 -5.54 -13.80 -11.91
N LEU A 96 -6.39 -13.11 -12.68
CA LEU A 96 -6.37 -13.13 -14.15
C LEU A 96 -6.56 -11.74 -14.75
N ASN A 97 -6.09 -10.68 -14.06
CA ASN A 97 -6.32 -9.29 -14.48
C ASN A 97 -7.81 -9.01 -14.71
N SER A 98 -8.66 -9.48 -13.77
CA SER A 98 -10.11 -9.38 -13.88
C SER A 98 -10.63 -7.94 -13.91
N ILE A 99 -9.84 -6.99 -13.38
CA ILE A 99 -10.16 -5.56 -13.38
C ILE A 99 -8.98 -4.82 -14.01
N ASP A 100 -9.27 -3.93 -14.97
CA ASP A 100 -8.26 -3.14 -15.65
C ASP A 100 -7.63 -2.13 -14.69
N LYS A 101 -6.31 -2.01 -14.73
CA LYS A 101 -5.54 -1.04 -13.93
C LYS A 101 -6.03 0.40 -14.15
N GLU A 102 -6.37 0.77 -15.39
CA GLU A 102 -6.88 2.11 -15.70
C GLU A 102 -8.20 2.41 -14.98
N GLN A 103 -9.07 1.41 -14.85
CA GLN A 103 -10.33 1.55 -14.13
C GLN A 103 -10.07 1.79 -12.65
N ILE A 104 -9.10 1.11 -12.07
CA ILE A 104 -8.74 1.27 -10.66
C ILE A 104 -8.18 2.67 -10.42
N ILE A 105 -7.34 3.18 -11.33
CA ILE A 105 -6.81 4.53 -11.25
C ILE A 105 -7.93 5.56 -11.30
N LYS A 106 -8.92 5.36 -12.19
CA LYS A 106 -10.09 6.24 -12.28
C LYS A 106 -10.89 6.25 -10.99
N MET A 107 -11.09 5.09 -10.38
CA MET A 107 -11.80 5.00 -9.10
C MET A 107 -11.08 5.80 -8.01
N GLY A 108 -9.77 5.71 -7.93
CA GLY A 108 -8.98 6.47 -6.97
C GLY A 108 -9.10 7.99 -7.17
N ARG A 109 -9.25 8.44 -8.42
CA ARG A 109 -9.41 9.86 -8.74
C ARG A 109 -10.83 10.37 -8.51
N SER A 110 -11.82 9.51 -8.57
CA SER A 110 -13.24 9.89 -8.45
C SER A 110 -13.73 10.04 -7.01
N ASN A 111 -12.91 9.67 -6.02
CA ASN A 111 -13.27 9.61 -4.61
C ASN A 111 -14.36 8.58 -4.30
N GLU A 112 -14.68 7.71 -5.24
CA GLU A 112 -15.56 6.56 -5.02
C GLU A 112 -14.73 5.37 -4.59
N LEU A 113 -15.22 4.61 -3.60
CA LEU A 113 -14.47 3.48 -3.06
C LEU A 113 -15.15 2.16 -3.45
N MET A 114 -14.32 1.21 -3.91
CA MET A 114 -14.76 -0.15 -4.19
C MET A 114 -14.87 -0.96 -2.90
N GLU A 115 -15.53 -2.12 -2.97
CA GLU A 115 -15.65 -2.99 -1.81
C GLU A 115 -14.27 -3.48 -1.32
N PRO A 116 -14.14 -3.81 -0.02
CA PRO A 116 -12.86 -4.26 0.53
C PRO A 116 -12.32 -5.47 -0.23
N LYS A 117 -11.01 -5.46 -0.50
CA LYS A 117 -10.28 -6.56 -1.16
C LYS A 117 -10.81 -6.94 -2.55
N SER A 118 -11.55 -6.04 -3.20
CA SER A 118 -12.08 -6.28 -4.55
C SER A 118 -10.99 -6.23 -5.63
N THR A 119 -9.84 -5.63 -5.32
CA THR A 119 -8.74 -5.43 -6.27
C THR A 119 -7.43 -6.00 -5.73
N GLU A 120 -7.42 -7.31 -5.46
CA GLU A 120 -6.19 -7.97 -5.02
C GLU A 120 -5.12 -7.86 -6.11
N HIS A 121 -3.93 -7.43 -5.72
CA HIS A 121 -2.81 -7.27 -6.63
C HIS A 121 -1.74 -8.31 -6.35
N ALA A 122 -0.98 -8.67 -7.40
CA ALA A 122 0.10 -9.63 -7.28
C ALA A 122 1.34 -9.13 -8.03
N VAL A 123 2.51 -9.58 -7.59
CA VAL A 123 3.79 -9.30 -8.20
C VAL A 123 4.44 -10.61 -8.63
N TYR A 124 5.06 -10.62 -9.82
CA TYR A 124 5.70 -11.81 -10.34
C TYR A 124 7.10 -12.00 -9.74
N CYS A 125 7.38 -13.19 -9.21
CA CYS A 125 8.70 -13.56 -8.70
C CYS A 125 9.49 -14.29 -9.79
N ASN A 126 10.67 -13.78 -10.14
CA ASN A 126 11.50 -14.32 -11.21
C ASN A 126 12.13 -15.68 -10.88
N ILE A 127 12.38 -15.95 -9.60
CA ILE A 127 12.99 -17.21 -9.17
C ILE A 127 11.98 -18.34 -9.15
N THR A 128 10.85 -18.14 -8.44
CA THR A 128 9.84 -19.18 -8.30
C THR A 128 8.93 -19.32 -9.52
N LYS A 129 8.93 -18.33 -10.42
CA LYS A 129 8.05 -18.25 -11.59
C LYS A 129 6.57 -18.25 -11.19
N LYS A 130 6.25 -17.65 -10.04
CA LYS A 130 4.88 -17.59 -9.52
C LYS A 130 4.50 -16.16 -9.17
N TRP A 131 3.21 -15.87 -9.20
CA TRP A 131 2.66 -14.61 -8.72
C TRP A 131 2.55 -14.66 -7.20
N GLN A 132 2.97 -13.58 -6.55
CA GLN A 132 3.03 -13.46 -5.10
C GLN A 132 2.22 -12.25 -4.63
N PRO A 133 1.75 -12.24 -3.37
CA PRO A 133 1.02 -11.10 -2.84
C PRO A 133 1.86 -9.82 -2.92
N ILE A 134 1.23 -8.73 -3.35
CA ILE A 134 1.91 -7.44 -3.54
C ILE A 134 2.47 -6.88 -2.22
N ILE A 135 1.94 -7.27 -1.07
CA ILE A 135 2.43 -6.82 0.24
C ILE A 135 3.92 -7.16 0.43
N LEU A 136 4.43 -8.15 -0.30
CA LEU A 136 5.86 -8.50 -0.21
C LEU A 136 6.78 -7.38 -0.71
N LEU A 137 6.25 -6.36 -1.34
CA LEU A 137 7.00 -5.16 -1.73
C LEU A 137 7.01 -4.09 -0.64
N SER A 138 6.30 -4.29 0.47
CA SER A 138 6.31 -3.37 1.60
C SER A 138 7.61 -3.48 2.40
N SER A 139 8.06 -2.35 2.94
CA SER A 139 9.21 -2.28 3.84
C SER A 139 8.76 -1.88 5.23
N MET A 140 9.42 -2.40 6.25
CA MET A 140 9.12 -2.04 7.63
C MET A 140 9.82 -0.75 8.01
N PHE A 141 9.07 0.15 8.66
CA PHE A 141 9.58 1.42 9.16
C PHE A 141 9.43 1.48 10.66
N LYS A 142 10.48 1.96 11.33
CA LYS A 142 10.39 2.39 12.72
C LYS A 142 10.30 3.93 12.70
N ILE A 143 9.21 4.48 13.18
CA ILE A 143 8.96 5.91 13.14
C ILE A 143 8.87 6.44 14.57
N GLU A 144 9.69 7.44 14.90
CA GLU A 144 9.62 8.10 16.20
C GLU A 144 8.36 8.96 16.26
N THR A 145 7.71 8.99 17.41
CA THR A 145 6.47 9.76 17.61
C THR A 145 6.63 11.23 17.23
N LYS A 146 7.79 11.82 17.49
CA LYS A 146 8.08 13.23 17.20
C LYS A 146 8.15 13.55 15.70
N ASP A 147 8.32 12.56 14.83
CA ASP A 147 8.58 12.77 13.39
C ASP A 147 7.31 12.79 12.54
N ILE A 148 6.14 12.57 13.13
CA ILE A 148 4.89 12.39 12.37
C ILE A 148 3.80 13.41 12.70
N LEU A 149 3.97 14.14 13.78
CA LEU A 149 2.96 15.11 14.26
C LEU A 149 3.30 16.54 13.85
#